data_81508d3ecc7745ab113829494f91cc08
#
_entry.id   81508d3ecc7745ab113829494f91cc08
#
_cell.length_a   1.000
_cell.length_b   1.000
_cell.length_c   1.000
_cell.angle_alpha   90.00
_cell.angle_beta   90.00
_cell.angle_gamma   90.00
#
_symmetry.space_group_name_H-M   'P 1'
#
loop_
_entity.id
_entity.type
_entity.pdbx_description
1 polymer ?
#
loop_
_entity_poly.entity_id
_entity_poly.type
_entity_poly.pdbx_seq_one_letter_code
_entity_poly.pdbx_strand_id
1 'polypeptide(L)'
;MIAMKCSNTVISVNSVCLPELRRLDLRKPQRRRCQIAALALLSVLWLPTVVWGLSLEKEIEKGREEHQKIVAQFGIYRDERLQAYVEKVGQRLAEYSSRPELEYRFTLLNDDMINAFALPGGYVYITRGMLLHLGSEAELAAVLGHEIAHITEKHGIKRESRNKVQNALSMGAAMLTGQRGVAELGQLLGGVLITGYSREFELVADEVGAAYIAQAGYFPKAMLKTIDILKNKDRVEIKQAKAEQRPARVYHGFLSSHPDNDTRYREAVIASDALLNDFDAFIRTDEFLQQLNGLSFGPSRQTGIVRGKRFYHAKLGLTLALPPGWRQNQVPRGVQFVSQTGEAAFELSTSRVKRDVTPEAFAKSVLGYQIREGRSLTIDGMPAYIAIADRAQSMFGVRPVRLIVAIDRRRGIAFVGQGSGQFDLKKIADDADFIRIGFSIAKMSKEDFAKARPLKVQIVRAERDTTMAGLAELSDLTNYAEDQLRVINGLYPDGEPEPGQLIKIID
;
A
#
# COMPACT_ATOMS: atom_id res chain seq x y z
N MET A 1 -24.59 62.39 -6.49
CA MET A 1 -23.87 63.53 -5.86
C MET A 1 -23.37 63.03 -4.52
N ILE A 2 -22.13 62.59 -4.43
CA ILE A 2 -21.19 62.62 -3.28
C ILE A 2 -19.87 62.09 -3.87
N ALA A 3 -18.94 63.02 -3.99
CA ALA A 3 -17.57 62.78 -4.42
C ALA A 3 -16.74 62.28 -3.26
N MET A 4 -15.90 61.26 -3.48
CA MET A 4 -14.84 60.89 -2.56
C MET A 4 -13.47 61.02 -3.23
N LYS A 5 -12.67 61.88 -2.62
CA LYS A 5 -11.34 62.32 -3.04
C LYS A 5 -10.32 61.19 -3.03
N CYS A 6 -9.54 61.06 -4.11
CA CYS A 6 -8.25 60.42 -4.10
C CYS A 6 -7.26 61.24 -3.31
N SER A 7 -6.58 60.66 -2.32
CA SER A 7 -5.39 61.26 -1.71
C SER A 7 -4.15 60.50 -2.21
N ASN A 8 -3.33 61.21 -3.00
CA ASN A 8 -2.00 60.78 -3.40
C ASN A 8 -1.05 60.83 -2.17
N THR A 9 -0.55 59.69 -1.76
CA THR A 9 0.59 59.62 -0.84
C THR A 9 1.83 59.21 -1.65
N VAL A 10 2.68 60.18 -1.90
CA VAL A 10 4.01 60.01 -2.50
C VAL A 10 4.91 59.44 -1.39
N ILE A 11 5.35 58.21 -1.51
CA ILE A 11 6.41 57.66 -0.61
C ILE A 11 7.76 58.04 -1.18
N SER A 12 8.41 58.96 -0.46
CA SER A 12 9.80 59.38 -0.66
C SER A 12 10.74 58.21 -0.31
N VAL A 13 11.54 57.76 -1.27
CA VAL A 13 12.61 56.78 -1.05
C VAL A 13 13.80 57.52 -0.40
N ASN A 14 13.92 57.38 0.91
CA ASN A 14 15.12 57.82 1.60
C ASN A 14 16.29 56.90 1.28
N SER A 15 17.34 57.49 0.77
CA SER A 15 18.67 56.98 0.55
C SER A 15 19.22 56.22 1.76
N VAL A 16 19.40 54.91 1.66
CA VAL A 16 20.16 54.10 2.61
C VAL A 16 21.62 54.36 2.40
N CYS A 17 22.26 55.05 3.37
CA CYS A 17 23.71 55.21 3.44
C CYS A 17 24.39 53.83 3.53
N LEU A 18 25.23 53.53 2.57
CA LEU A 18 26.19 52.43 2.63
C LEU A 18 27.21 52.69 3.74
N PRO A 19 27.41 51.75 4.69
CA PRO A 19 28.50 51.87 5.65
C PRO A 19 29.84 51.70 4.92
N GLU A 20 30.79 52.62 5.23
CA GLU A 20 32.16 52.60 4.77
C GLU A 20 32.83 51.22 4.91
N LEU A 21 33.35 50.69 3.83
CA LEU A 21 34.23 49.52 3.82
C LEU A 21 35.53 49.89 4.55
N ARG A 22 35.60 49.59 5.87
CA ARG A 22 36.89 49.65 6.58
C ARG A 22 37.83 48.64 5.96
N ARG A 23 39.05 49.12 5.56
CA ARG A 23 40.14 48.31 5.03
C ARG A 23 40.40 47.11 5.95
N LEU A 24 40.24 45.91 5.42
CA LEU A 24 40.49 44.64 6.07
C LEU A 24 41.97 44.43 6.32
N ASP A 25 42.36 44.33 7.62
CA ASP A 25 43.74 44.01 7.99
C ASP A 25 44.02 42.50 7.78
N LEU A 26 44.82 42.19 6.73
CA LEU A 26 45.10 40.86 6.25
C LEU A 26 46.21 40.09 7.02
N ARG A 27 46.62 40.57 8.19
CA ARG A 27 47.82 40.02 8.87
C ARG A 27 47.56 38.94 9.91
N LYS A 28 46.33 38.47 10.16
CA LYS A 28 46.05 37.37 11.13
C LYS A 28 45.57 36.11 10.43
N PRO A 29 46.34 35.02 10.48
CA PRO A 29 46.03 33.78 9.71
C PRO A 29 44.74 33.07 10.18
N GLN A 30 44.27 33.22 11.38
CA GLN A 30 43.04 32.63 11.88
C GLN A 30 41.77 33.28 11.33
N ARG A 31 41.78 34.60 11.06
CA ARG A 31 40.64 35.30 10.46
C ARG A 31 40.44 34.94 8.96
N ARG A 32 41.54 34.65 8.27
CA ARG A 32 41.45 34.21 6.86
C ARG A 32 40.66 32.89 6.66
N ARG A 33 40.82 31.91 7.57
CA ARG A 33 40.08 30.64 7.49
C ARG A 33 38.58 30.81 7.70
N CYS A 34 38.13 31.66 8.62
CA CYS A 34 36.72 31.96 8.85
C CYS A 34 36.10 32.78 7.70
N GLN A 35 36.84 33.68 7.09
CA GLN A 35 36.34 34.50 5.98
C GLN A 35 36.25 33.71 4.65
N ILE A 36 37.21 32.82 4.40
CA ILE A 36 37.15 31.90 3.25
C ILE A 36 36.02 30.89 3.43
N ALA A 37 35.77 30.40 4.64
CA ALA A 37 34.65 29.53 4.94
C ALA A 37 33.29 30.24 4.80
N ALA A 38 33.18 31.50 5.22
CA ALA A 38 31.97 32.30 5.06
C ALA A 38 31.69 32.67 3.59
N LEU A 39 32.73 32.99 2.80
CA LEU A 39 32.60 33.24 1.36
C LEU A 39 32.29 31.97 0.58
N ALA A 40 32.84 30.82 0.98
CA ALA A 40 32.51 29.52 0.39
C ALA A 40 31.06 29.10 0.74
N LEU A 41 30.55 29.41 1.94
CA LEU A 41 29.15 29.19 2.29
C LEU A 41 28.18 30.10 1.51
N LEU A 42 28.56 31.36 1.28
CA LEU A 42 27.75 32.31 0.49
C LEU A 42 27.75 31.98 -1.00
N SER A 43 28.83 31.41 -1.56
CA SER A 43 28.86 30.99 -2.96
C SER A 43 28.07 29.72 -3.22
N VAL A 44 27.86 28.87 -2.21
CA VAL A 44 26.97 27.68 -2.30
C VAL A 44 25.50 28.09 -2.32
N LEU A 45 25.12 29.23 -1.74
CA LEU A 45 23.75 29.77 -1.76
C LEU A 45 23.35 30.41 -3.10
N TRP A 46 24.31 30.64 -4.02
CA TRP A 46 24.06 31.24 -5.34
C TRP A 46 24.25 30.27 -6.52
N LEU A 47 24.46 28.99 -6.25
CA LEU A 47 24.36 28.01 -7.32
C LEU A 47 22.88 27.93 -7.73
N PRO A 48 22.51 28.27 -8.98
CA PRO A 48 21.17 27.99 -9.45
C PRO A 48 20.98 26.49 -9.23
N THR A 49 19.94 26.13 -8.47
CA THR A 49 19.49 24.74 -8.39
C THR A 49 19.03 24.36 -9.80
N VAL A 50 19.97 23.96 -10.64
CA VAL A 50 19.64 23.24 -11.86
C VAL A 50 19.04 21.94 -11.36
N VAL A 51 17.72 21.95 -11.18
CA VAL A 51 16.94 20.72 -11.03
C VAL A 51 17.11 20.01 -12.37
N TRP A 52 18.12 19.15 -12.44
CA TRP A 52 18.26 18.22 -13.55
C TRP A 52 17.03 17.31 -13.47
N GLY A 53 15.96 17.70 -14.15
CA GLY A 53 14.83 16.81 -14.36
C GLY A 53 15.36 15.53 -14.99
N LEU A 54 14.93 14.38 -14.53
CA LEU A 54 15.21 13.13 -15.23
C LEU A 54 14.81 13.32 -16.69
N SER A 55 15.66 12.89 -17.66
CA SER A 55 15.20 12.87 -19.04
C SER A 55 14.03 11.91 -19.19
N LEU A 56 13.19 12.10 -20.19
CA LEU A 56 12.02 11.25 -20.42
C LEU A 56 12.41 9.78 -20.52
N GLU A 57 13.50 9.45 -21.20
CA GLU A 57 13.99 8.09 -21.37
C GLU A 57 14.39 7.45 -20.02
N LYS A 58 15.05 8.23 -19.15
CA LYS A 58 15.45 7.77 -17.82
C LYS A 58 14.23 7.60 -16.90
N GLU A 59 13.22 8.45 -17.06
CA GLU A 59 11.96 8.34 -16.34
C GLU A 59 11.23 7.03 -16.71
N ILE A 60 11.13 6.74 -18.01
CA ILE A 60 10.50 5.53 -18.54
C ILE A 60 11.29 4.28 -18.11
N GLU A 61 12.62 4.31 -18.23
CA GLU A 61 13.47 3.18 -17.83
C GLU A 61 13.31 2.85 -16.34
N LYS A 62 13.31 3.87 -15.50
CA LYS A 62 13.08 3.70 -14.06
C LYS A 62 11.71 3.10 -13.78
N GLY A 63 10.66 3.60 -14.43
CA GLY A 63 9.31 3.04 -14.31
C GLY A 63 9.28 1.57 -14.70
N ARG A 64 9.98 1.19 -15.76
CA ARG A 64 10.09 -0.18 -16.24
C ARG A 64 10.77 -1.12 -15.23
N GLU A 65 11.86 -0.69 -14.61
CA GLU A 65 12.57 -1.46 -13.58
C GLU A 65 11.69 -1.68 -12.33
N GLU A 66 11.02 -0.62 -11.88
CA GLU A 66 10.13 -0.70 -10.72
C GLU A 66 8.87 -1.53 -11.04
N HIS A 67 8.33 -1.45 -12.25
CA HIS A 67 7.20 -2.28 -12.68
C HIS A 67 7.48 -3.77 -12.50
N GLN A 68 8.69 -4.24 -12.87
CA GLN A 68 9.05 -5.65 -12.69
C GLN A 68 9.00 -6.07 -11.22
N LYS A 69 9.43 -5.20 -10.30
CA LYS A 69 9.39 -5.45 -8.86
C LYS A 69 7.96 -5.48 -8.34
N ILE A 70 7.11 -4.54 -8.78
CA ILE A 70 5.68 -4.47 -8.42
C ILE A 70 4.95 -5.75 -8.87
N VAL A 71 5.11 -6.15 -10.12
CA VAL A 71 4.48 -7.37 -10.64
C VAL A 71 4.99 -8.63 -9.93
N ALA A 72 6.28 -8.68 -9.58
CA ALA A 72 6.85 -9.79 -8.83
C ALA A 72 6.31 -9.86 -7.39
N GLN A 73 6.02 -8.72 -6.78
CA GLN A 73 5.54 -8.59 -5.41
C GLN A 73 4.03 -8.88 -5.28
N PHE A 74 3.20 -8.20 -6.07
CA PHE A 74 1.73 -8.24 -5.94
C PHE A 74 1.07 -9.27 -6.89
N GLY A 75 1.74 -9.59 -8.00
CA GLY A 75 1.16 -10.39 -9.08
C GLY A 75 0.10 -9.63 -9.88
N ILE A 76 -0.14 -10.07 -11.11
CA ILE A 76 -1.20 -9.54 -11.97
C ILE A 76 -2.49 -10.35 -11.71
N TYR A 77 -3.63 -9.67 -11.59
CA TYR A 77 -4.92 -10.31 -11.55
C TYR A 77 -5.32 -10.77 -12.97
N ARG A 78 -5.46 -12.06 -13.16
CA ARG A 78 -5.68 -12.68 -14.47
C ARG A 78 -7.17 -12.74 -14.78
N ASP A 79 -7.73 -11.62 -15.20
CA ASP A 79 -9.04 -11.47 -15.80
C ASP A 79 -8.89 -10.48 -16.97
N GLU A 80 -8.79 -11.01 -18.17
CA GLU A 80 -8.52 -10.21 -19.38
C GLU A 80 -9.62 -9.19 -19.65
N ARG A 81 -10.88 -9.55 -19.38
CA ARG A 81 -12.03 -8.65 -19.55
C ARG A 81 -11.94 -7.46 -18.62
N LEU A 82 -11.69 -7.70 -17.33
CA LEU A 82 -11.58 -6.66 -16.33
C LEU A 82 -10.32 -5.80 -16.53
N GLN A 83 -9.19 -6.41 -16.90
CA GLN A 83 -7.97 -5.71 -17.28
C GLN A 83 -8.21 -4.78 -18.48
N ALA A 84 -8.84 -5.25 -19.53
CA ALA A 84 -9.16 -4.45 -20.71
C ALA A 84 -10.13 -3.29 -20.37
N TYR A 85 -11.04 -3.51 -19.44
CA TYR A 85 -11.95 -2.46 -18.99
C TYR A 85 -11.23 -1.35 -18.22
N VAL A 86 -10.34 -1.70 -17.28
CA VAL A 86 -9.50 -0.73 -16.56
C VAL A 86 -8.60 0.03 -17.55
N GLU A 87 -7.99 -0.67 -18.49
CA GLU A 87 -7.18 -0.08 -19.56
C GLU A 87 -7.98 0.94 -20.37
N LYS A 88 -9.19 0.58 -20.84
CA LYS A 88 -10.06 1.46 -21.61
C LYS A 88 -10.39 2.76 -20.87
N VAL A 89 -10.74 2.68 -19.58
CA VAL A 89 -11.06 3.87 -18.78
C VAL A 89 -9.81 4.73 -18.58
N GLY A 90 -8.68 4.09 -18.28
CA GLY A 90 -7.40 4.77 -18.07
C GLY A 90 -6.90 5.48 -19.33
N GLN A 91 -6.93 4.82 -20.50
CA GLN A 91 -6.51 5.42 -21.77
C GLN A 91 -7.37 6.63 -22.13
N ARG A 92 -8.70 6.53 -21.91
CA ARG A 92 -9.59 7.68 -22.12
C ARG A 92 -9.18 8.90 -21.29
N LEU A 93 -8.73 8.73 -20.05
CA LEU A 93 -8.23 9.82 -19.21
C LEU A 93 -6.86 10.32 -19.69
N ALA A 94 -5.99 9.41 -20.11
CA ALA A 94 -4.65 9.72 -20.58
C ALA A 94 -4.66 10.63 -21.82
N GLU A 95 -5.67 10.51 -22.69
CA GLU A 95 -5.87 11.39 -23.85
C GLU A 95 -6.01 12.88 -23.48
N TYR A 96 -6.56 13.17 -22.29
CA TYR A 96 -6.72 14.53 -21.77
C TYR A 96 -5.61 14.97 -20.81
N SER A 97 -4.62 14.11 -20.58
CA SER A 97 -3.52 14.45 -19.69
C SER A 97 -2.57 15.48 -20.32
N SER A 98 -1.89 16.24 -19.47
CA SER A 98 -0.87 17.22 -19.94
C SER A 98 0.39 16.56 -20.49
N ARG A 99 0.49 15.22 -20.48
CA ARG A 99 1.61 14.44 -21.05
C ARG A 99 1.11 13.28 -21.91
N PRO A 100 0.38 13.56 -23.00
CA PRO A 100 -0.17 12.52 -23.87
C PRO A 100 0.91 11.76 -24.66
N GLU A 101 2.17 12.27 -24.69
CA GLU A 101 3.32 11.61 -25.30
C GLU A 101 3.79 10.37 -24.51
N LEU A 102 3.35 10.19 -23.25
CA LEU A 102 3.69 8.99 -22.48
C LEU A 102 2.81 7.80 -22.91
N GLU A 103 3.44 6.64 -23.01
CA GLU A 103 2.71 5.38 -23.12
C GLU A 103 2.17 4.97 -21.74
N TYR A 104 0.92 5.30 -21.45
CA TYR A 104 0.28 4.89 -20.20
C TYR A 104 -0.05 3.40 -20.20
N ARG A 105 0.24 2.73 -19.09
CA ARG A 105 0.00 1.30 -18.86
C ARG A 105 -0.73 1.11 -17.55
N PHE A 106 -1.93 0.59 -17.62
CA PHE A 106 -2.78 0.34 -16.46
C PHE A 106 -2.70 -1.13 -16.10
N THR A 107 -2.35 -1.44 -14.86
CA THR A 107 -2.17 -2.83 -14.40
C THR A 107 -3.07 -3.13 -13.23
N LEU A 108 -3.93 -4.16 -13.38
CA LEU A 108 -4.75 -4.68 -12.30
C LEU A 108 -3.94 -5.69 -11.49
N LEU A 109 -3.64 -5.32 -10.24
CA LEU A 109 -2.87 -6.14 -9.30
C LEU A 109 -3.75 -7.14 -8.55
N ASN A 110 -3.21 -8.35 -8.31
CA ASN A 110 -3.88 -9.40 -7.56
C ASN A 110 -3.68 -9.22 -6.04
N ASP A 111 -4.07 -8.08 -5.53
CA ASP A 111 -4.01 -7.75 -4.11
C ASP A 111 -5.39 -7.33 -3.60
N ASP A 112 -5.78 -7.77 -2.39
CA ASP A 112 -7.03 -7.37 -1.75
C ASP A 112 -6.91 -6.09 -0.91
N MET A 113 -5.71 -5.53 -0.82
CA MET A 113 -5.50 -4.18 -0.32
C MET A 113 -6.30 -3.17 -1.15
N ILE A 114 -6.91 -2.19 -0.48
CA ILE A 114 -7.60 -1.09 -1.17
C ILE A 114 -6.56 -0.04 -1.54
N ASN A 115 -6.01 -0.11 -2.75
CA ASN A 115 -4.97 0.80 -3.19
C ASN A 115 -4.96 1.03 -4.70
N ALA A 116 -4.48 2.20 -5.10
CA ALA A 116 -4.04 2.55 -6.43
C ALA A 116 -2.78 3.40 -6.28
N PHE A 117 -1.89 3.38 -7.25
CA PHE A 117 -0.67 4.18 -7.24
C PHE A 117 -0.04 4.25 -8.63
N ALA A 118 0.79 5.27 -8.81
CA ALA A 118 1.51 5.48 -10.05
C ALA A 118 3.03 5.46 -9.88
N LEU A 119 3.73 5.03 -10.92
CA LEU A 119 5.18 5.16 -11.06
C LEU A 119 5.52 6.09 -12.22
N PRO A 120 6.71 6.72 -12.20
CA PRO A 120 7.18 7.51 -13.33
C PRO A 120 7.15 6.73 -14.65
N GLY A 121 7.00 7.43 -15.78
CA GLY A 121 7.04 6.81 -17.10
C GLY A 121 5.71 6.18 -17.57
N GLY A 122 4.58 6.55 -16.96
CA GLY A 122 3.25 6.17 -17.45
C GLY A 122 2.66 4.90 -16.82
N TYR A 123 3.25 4.34 -15.76
CA TYR A 123 2.75 3.12 -15.12
C TYR A 123 1.75 3.43 -14.03
N VAL A 124 0.51 2.96 -14.16
CA VAL A 124 -0.60 3.12 -13.20
C VAL A 124 -1.07 1.75 -12.73
N TYR A 125 -1.29 1.61 -11.44
CA TYR A 125 -1.72 0.38 -10.81
C TYR A 125 -3.00 0.59 -10.02
N ILE A 126 -3.88 -0.40 -10.11
CA ILE A 126 -5.05 -0.50 -9.25
C ILE A 126 -5.14 -1.93 -8.72
N THR A 127 -5.47 -2.09 -7.46
CA THR A 127 -5.67 -3.41 -6.87
C THR A 127 -7.11 -3.89 -7.07
N ARG A 128 -7.32 -5.21 -7.07
CA ARG A 128 -8.69 -5.75 -7.10
C ARG A 128 -9.47 -5.39 -5.82
N GLY A 129 -8.76 -5.14 -4.70
CA GLY A 129 -9.37 -4.63 -3.48
C GLY A 129 -9.95 -3.23 -3.65
N MET A 130 -9.28 -2.34 -4.39
CA MET A 130 -9.82 -1.02 -4.74
C MET A 130 -11.07 -1.18 -5.63
N LEU A 131 -10.99 -1.97 -6.72
CA LEU A 131 -12.13 -2.17 -7.62
C LEU A 131 -13.38 -2.67 -6.89
N LEU A 132 -13.22 -3.56 -5.92
CA LEU A 132 -14.33 -4.08 -5.10
C LEU A 132 -15.11 -2.95 -4.40
N HIS A 133 -14.41 -1.90 -3.95
CA HIS A 133 -14.99 -0.81 -3.17
C HIS A 133 -15.54 0.33 -4.05
N LEU A 134 -15.26 0.33 -5.35
CA LEU A 134 -15.86 1.28 -6.29
C LEU A 134 -17.28 0.85 -6.68
N GLY A 135 -18.14 1.82 -6.93
CA GLY A 135 -19.54 1.62 -7.30
C GLY A 135 -19.88 1.98 -8.75
N SER A 136 -18.96 2.65 -9.47
CA SER A 136 -19.23 3.11 -10.85
C SER A 136 -17.95 3.28 -11.67
N GLU A 137 -18.09 3.36 -13.01
CA GLU A 137 -16.97 3.71 -13.91
C GLU A 137 -16.42 5.11 -13.60
N ALA A 138 -17.28 6.06 -13.19
CA ALA A 138 -16.84 7.39 -12.80
C ALA A 138 -15.96 7.36 -11.54
N GLU A 139 -16.23 6.48 -10.58
CA GLU A 139 -15.36 6.29 -9.40
C GLU A 139 -14.01 5.68 -9.79
N LEU A 140 -14.00 4.72 -10.73
CA LEU A 140 -12.77 4.18 -11.31
C LEU A 140 -11.98 5.28 -12.04
N ALA A 141 -12.66 6.08 -12.87
CA ALA A 141 -12.06 7.20 -13.58
C ALA A 141 -11.47 8.23 -12.61
N ALA A 142 -12.16 8.49 -11.49
CA ALA A 142 -11.68 9.41 -10.46
C ALA A 142 -10.38 8.95 -9.82
N VAL A 143 -10.26 7.68 -9.44
CA VAL A 143 -9.04 7.10 -8.89
C VAL A 143 -7.90 7.14 -9.93
N LEU A 144 -8.15 6.68 -11.15
CA LEU A 144 -7.12 6.65 -12.20
C LEU A 144 -6.68 8.04 -12.63
N GLY A 145 -7.59 9.02 -12.69
CA GLY A 145 -7.29 10.42 -13.02
C GLY A 145 -6.37 11.08 -12.00
N HIS A 146 -6.59 10.81 -10.72
CA HIS A 146 -5.72 11.24 -9.63
C HIS A 146 -4.30 10.64 -9.78
N GLU A 147 -4.19 9.36 -10.10
CA GLU A 147 -2.90 8.70 -10.31
C GLU A 147 -2.16 9.22 -11.56
N ILE A 148 -2.90 9.49 -12.64
CA ILE A 148 -2.35 10.13 -13.84
C ILE A 148 -1.80 11.52 -13.50
N ALA A 149 -2.50 12.30 -12.67
CA ALA A 149 -2.03 13.61 -12.22
C ALA A 149 -0.70 13.53 -11.45
N HIS A 150 -0.48 12.50 -10.62
CA HIS A 150 0.82 12.27 -10.00
C HIS A 150 1.96 12.03 -11.01
N ILE A 151 1.67 11.40 -12.15
CA ILE A 151 2.66 11.19 -13.23
C ILE A 151 2.92 12.50 -13.96
N THR A 152 1.86 13.21 -14.37
CA THR A 152 2.00 14.44 -15.17
C THR A 152 2.73 15.53 -14.41
N GLU A 153 2.46 15.64 -13.10
CA GLU A 153 3.11 16.57 -12.18
C GLU A 153 4.47 16.08 -11.66
N LYS A 154 4.90 14.88 -12.07
CA LYS A 154 6.19 14.27 -11.69
C LYS A 154 6.39 14.14 -10.18
N HIS A 155 5.30 13.91 -9.41
CA HIS A 155 5.34 13.88 -7.95
C HIS A 155 6.27 12.80 -7.42
N GLY A 156 6.31 11.61 -8.05
CA GLY A 156 7.23 10.53 -7.70
C GLY A 156 8.70 10.93 -7.80
N ILE A 157 9.08 11.64 -8.87
CA ILE A 157 10.46 12.12 -9.11
C ILE A 157 10.81 13.22 -8.10
N LYS A 158 9.91 14.20 -7.92
CA LYS A 158 10.09 15.30 -6.96
C LYS A 158 10.27 14.77 -5.54
N ARG A 159 9.46 13.77 -5.11
CA ARG A 159 9.57 13.11 -3.80
C ARG A 159 10.92 12.43 -3.61
N GLU A 160 11.36 11.65 -4.59
CA GLU A 160 12.65 10.97 -4.50
C GLU A 160 13.83 11.95 -4.39
N SER A 161 13.79 13.03 -5.15
CA SER A 161 14.82 14.08 -5.08
C SER A 161 14.84 14.74 -3.70
N ARG A 162 13.68 15.06 -3.12
CA ARG A 162 13.56 15.58 -1.74
C ARG A 162 14.15 14.59 -0.71
N ASN A 163 13.81 13.30 -0.82
CA ASN A 163 14.30 12.26 0.08
C ASN A 163 15.83 12.10 0.00
N LYS A 164 16.42 12.16 -1.21
CA LYS A 164 17.88 12.12 -1.38
C LYS A 164 18.58 13.31 -0.69
N VAL A 165 18.04 14.50 -0.84
CA VAL A 165 18.57 15.71 -0.18
C VAL A 165 18.45 15.59 1.35
N GLN A 166 17.29 15.17 1.86
CA GLN A 166 17.04 15.01 3.28
C GLN A 166 17.95 13.93 3.90
N ASN A 167 18.15 12.81 3.22
CA ASN A 167 19.05 11.75 3.64
C ASN A 167 20.51 12.21 3.63
N ALA A 168 20.94 12.98 2.64
CA ALA A 168 22.27 13.55 2.58
C ALA A 168 22.52 14.56 3.73
N LEU A 169 21.55 15.41 4.03
CA LEU A 169 21.60 16.32 5.17
C LEU A 169 21.64 15.59 6.51
N SER A 170 20.80 14.56 6.68
CA SER A 170 20.78 13.73 7.90
C SER A 170 22.07 12.95 8.09
N MET A 171 22.67 12.42 7.02
CA MET A 171 23.95 11.75 7.05
C MET A 171 25.10 12.72 7.36
N GLY A 172 25.06 13.94 6.82
CA GLY A 172 25.99 15.01 7.15
C GLY A 172 25.91 15.42 8.62
N ALA A 173 24.70 15.57 9.17
CA ALA A 173 24.47 15.87 10.60
C ALA A 173 24.93 14.71 11.51
N ALA A 174 24.66 13.46 11.14
CA ALA A 174 25.10 12.27 11.86
C ALA A 174 26.65 12.13 11.90
N MET A 175 27.33 12.48 10.81
CA MET A 175 28.79 12.53 10.76
C MET A 175 29.35 13.63 11.67
N LEU A 176 28.66 14.76 11.82
CA LEU A 176 29.09 15.87 12.69
C LEU A 176 28.81 15.59 14.16
N THR A 177 27.75 14.84 14.49
CA THR A 177 27.33 14.53 15.87
C THR A 177 27.84 13.19 16.40
N GLY A 178 28.49 12.37 15.59
CA GLY A 178 29.02 11.07 16.00
C GLY A 178 27.96 9.97 16.26
N GLN A 179 26.69 10.25 16.03
CA GLN A 179 25.60 9.27 16.23
C GLN A 179 25.38 8.39 14.97
N ARG A 180 26.01 7.25 14.92
CA ARG A 180 25.96 6.30 13.80
C ARG A 180 24.76 5.34 13.80
N GLY A 181 23.75 5.48 14.65
CA GLY A 181 22.74 4.45 14.91
C GLY A 181 21.39 4.59 14.20
N VAL A 182 21.06 5.70 13.53
CA VAL A 182 19.69 5.97 13.07
C VAL A 182 19.50 5.77 11.55
N ALA A 183 20.56 5.77 10.77
CA ALA A 183 20.49 5.71 9.30
C ALA A 183 20.17 4.32 8.73
N GLU A 184 20.45 3.24 9.46
CA GLU A 184 20.27 1.85 8.95
C GLU A 184 18.82 1.33 9.04
N LEU A 185 18.01 1.88 9.94
CA LEU A 185 16.62 1.40 10.14
C LEU A 185 15.66 1.78 9.01
N GLY A 186 15.91 2.86 8.31
CA GLY A 186 15.05 3.37 7.23
C GLY A 186 15.19 2.65 5.89
N GLN A 187 16.33 2.01 5.64
CA GLN A 187 16.60 1.34 4.35
C GLN A 187 16.09 -0.11 4.27
N LEU A 188 15.83 -0.75 5.41
CA LEU A 188 15.45 -2.18 5.46
C LEU A 188 13.97 -2.45 5.17
N LEU A 189 13.13 -1.44 5.27
CA LEU A 189 11.69 -1.57 5.02
C LEU A 189 11.37 -0.98 3.66
N GLY A 190 11.50 -1.70 2.59
CA GLY A 190 11.09 -1.39 1.20
C GLY A 190 10.12 -0.20 0.98
N GLY A 191 10.51 1.00 1.42
CA GLY A 191 9.63 2.12 1.72
C GLY A 191 9.14 2.95 0.51
N VAL A 192 9.14 2.42 -0.71
CA VAL A 192 8.69 3.19 -1.88
C VAL A 192 7.16 3.35 -1.91
N LEU A 193 6.41 2.43 -1.28
CA LEU A 193 4.94 2.42 -1.32
C LEU A 193 4.25 2.86 -0.02
N ILE A 194 4.99 3.13 1.06
CA ILE A 194 4.40 3.36 2.39
C ILE A 194 4.42 4.83 2.82
N THR A 195 5.25 5.67 2.23
CA THR A 195 5.27 7.11 2.53
C THR A 195 4.37 7.86 1.57
N GLY A 196 3.25 8.39 2.06
CA GLY A 196 2.34 9.23 1.30
C GLY A 196 3.01 10.43 0.64
N TYR A 197 2.32 11.04 -0.29
CA TYR A 197 2.73 12.31 -0.88
C TYR A 197 2.57 13.47 0.12
N SER A 198 3.26 14.57 -0.12
CA SER A 198 3.03 15.77 0.68
C SER A 198 1.66 16.37 0.36
N ARG A 199 1.04 17.08 1.32
CA ARG A 199 -0.26 17.74 1.13
C ARG A 199 -0.29 18.63 -0.13
N GLU A 200 0.79 19.33 -0.43
CA GLU A 200 0.92 20.14 -1.64
C GLU A 200 0.79 19.32 -2.93
N PHE A 201 1.43 18.14 -2.98
CA PHE A 201 1.35 17.26 -4.14
C PHE A 201 -0.05 16.68 -4.30
N GLU A 202 -0.70 16.39 -3.19
CA GLU A 202 -2.07 15.89 -3.19
C GLU A 202 -3.07 16.95 -3.70
N LEU A 203 -2.95 18.21 -3.24
CA LEU A 203 -3.79 19.31 -3.71
C LEU A 203 -3.70 19.47 -5.23
N VAL A 204 -2.47 19.45 -5.77
CA VAL A 204 -2.26 19.55 -7.21
C VAL A 204 -2.83 18.32 -7.95
N ALA A 205 -2.63 17.10 -7.39
CA ALA A 205 -3.16 15.88 -8.01
C ALA A 205 -4.69 15.85 -8.00
N ASP A 206 -5.33 16.35 -6.94
CA ASP A 206 -6.80 16.47 -6.87
C ASP A 206 -7.34 17.46 -7.92
N GLU A 207 -6.72 18.64 -8.04
CA GLU A 207 -7.13 19.66 -9.00
C GLU A 207 -6.95 19.19 -10.45
N VAL A 208 -5.76 18.73 -10.78
CA VAL A 208 -5.41 18.26 -12.13
C VAL A 208 -6.19 17.00 -12.50
N GLY A 209 -6.31 16.05 -11.56
CA GLY A 209 -7.07 14.82 -11.75
C GLY A 209 -8.56 15.11 -11.99
N ALA A 210 -9.17 16.00 -11.20
CA ALA A 210 -10.55 16.39 -11.39
C ALA A 210 -10.79 17.03 -12.77
N ALA A 211 -9.83 17.83 -13.26
CA ALA A 211 -9.90 18.40 -14.61
C ALA A 211 -9.86 17.31 -15.70
N TYR A 212 -8.98 16.31 -15.58
CA TYR A 212 -8.92 15.18 -16.54
C TYR A 212 -10.22 14.38 -16.55
N ILE A 213 -10.79 14.12 -15.38
CA ILE A 213 -12.05 13.40 -15.21
C ILE A 213 -13.19 14.14 -15.91
N ALA A 214 -13.31 15.46 -15.68
CA ALA A 214 -14.32 16.30 -16.31
C ALA A 214 -14.16 16.37 -17.84
N GLN A 215 -12.93 16.58 -18.35
CA GLN A 215 -12.64 16.63 -19.78
C GLN A 215 -12.92 15.30 -20.48
N ALA A 216 -12.69 14.17 -19.79
CA ALA A 216 -13.04 12.85 -20.29
C ALA A 216 -14.55 12.54 -20.22
N GLY A 217 -15.37 13.47 -19.73
CA GLY A 217 -16.83 13.40 -19.67
C GLY A 217 -17.37 12.60 -18.48
N TYR A 218 -16.54 12.27 -17.48
CA TYR A 218 -17.00 11.62 -16.25
C TYR A 218 -17.43 12.63 -15.18
N PHE A 219 -18.24 12.15 -14.24
CA PHE A 219 -18.74 12.95 -13.13
C PHE A 219 -17.66 13.13 -12.03
N PRO A 220 -17.06 14.32 -11.85
CA PRO A 220 -15.91 14.51 -10.95
C PRO A 220 -16.20 14.22 -9.48
N LYS A 221 -17.47 14.45 -9.02
CA LYS A 221 -17.90 14.18 -7.65
C LYS A 221 -17.87 12.71 -7.26
N ALA A 222 -17.68 11.78 -8.22
CA ALA A 222 -17.59 10.36 -7.96
C ALA A 222 -16.49 10.01 -6.96
N MET A 223 -15.36 10.74 -6.93
CA MET A 223 -14.28 10.52 -5.95
C MET A 223 -14.76 10.75 -4.50
N LEU A 224 -15.65 11.71 -4.26
CA LEU A 224 -16.17 11.94 -2.91
C LEU A 224 -16.89 10.71 -2.37
N LYS A 225 -17.66 10.02 -3.23
CA LYS A 225 -18.31 8.76 -2.88
C LYS A 225 -17.29 7.65 -2.58
N THR A 226 -16.22 7.56 -3.37
CA THR A 226 -15.12 6.64 -3.09
C THR A 226 -14.49 6.90 -1.73
N ILE A 227 -14.18 8.15 -1.40
CA ILE A 227 -13.62 8.53 -0.10
C ILE A 227 -14.56 8.15 1.05
N ASP A 228 -15.86 8.40 0.91
CA ASP A 228 -16.84 8.04 1.93
C ASP A 228 -16.92 6.52 2.15
N ILE A 229 -16.86 5.70 1.09
CA ILE A 229 -16.81 4.24 1.20
C ILE A 229 -15.56 3.79 1.96
N LEU A 230 -14.39 4.35 1.64
CA LEU A 230 -13.14 4.00 2.31
C LEU A 230 -13.15 4.37 3.80
N LYS A 231 -13.70 5.53 4.15
CA LYS A 231 -13.90 5.93 5.55
C LYS A 231 -14.87 5.02 6.29
N ASN A 232 -15.94 4.60 5.63
CA ASN A 232 -16.90 3.67 6.21
C ASN A 232 -16.25 2.30 6.45
N LYS A 233 -15.33 1.87 5.59
CA LYS A 233 -14.52 0.66 5.81
C LYS A 233 -13.71 0.76 7.11
N ASP A 234 -13.08 1.91 7.38
CA ASP A 234 -12.34 2.13 8.63
C ASP A 234 -13.28 2.18 9.85
N ARG A 235 -14.47 2.78 9.73
CA ARG A 235 -15.49 2.77 10.79
C ARG A 235 -15.93 1.36 11.16
N VAL A 236 -16.14 0.50 10.17
CA VAL A 236 -16.48 -0.91 10.39
C VAL A 236 -15.34 -1.64 11.09
N GLU A 237 -14.10 -1.44 10.67
CA GLU A 237 -12.92 -2.03 11.32
C GLU A 237 -12.81 -1.60 12.80
N ILE A 238 -13.02 -0.32 13.11
CA ILE A 238 -13.02 0.20 14.48
C ILE A 238 -14.15 -0.45 15.31
N LYS A 239 -15.36 -0.57 14.75
CA LYS A 239 -16.50 -1.24 15.40
C LYS A 239 -16.18 -2.69 15.72
N GLN A 240 -15.63 -3.44 14.75
CA GLN A 240 -15.24 -4.85 14.89
C GLN A 240 -14.14 -5.02 15.93
N ALA A 241 -13.08 -4.21 15.84
CA ALA A 241 -11.94 -4.25 16.75
C ALA A 241 -12.38 -4.01 18.22
N LYS A 242 -13.31 -3.07 18.44
CA LYS A 242 -13.90 -2.82 19.76
C LYS A 242 -14.69 -4.01 20.27
N ALA A 243 -15.52 -4.64 19.43
CA ALA A 243 -16.30 -5.82 19.80
C ALA A 243 -15.41 -7.04 20.10
N GLU A 244 -14.30 -7.18 19.39
CA GLU A 244 -13.33 -8.27 19.53
C GLU A 244 -12.22 -7.97 20.56
N GLN A 245 -12.28 -6.82 21.25
CA GLN A 245 -11.29 -6.36 22.24
C GLN A 245 -9.85 -6.41 21.72
N ARG A 246 -9.63 -5.97 20.51
CA ARG A 246 -8.33 -5.87 19.84
C ARG A 246 -8.05 -4.45 19.35
N PRO A 247 -6.78 -4.10 19.09
CA PRO A 247 -6.46 -2.86 18.43
C PRO A 247 -7.10 -2.77 17.03
N ALA A 248 -7.72 -1.63 16.74
CA ALA A 248 -8.24 -1.36 15.40
C ALA A 248 -7.07 -1.27 14.41
N ARG A 249 -7.23 -1.91 13.27
CA ARG A 249 -6.33 -1.77 12.11
C ARG A 249 -6.98 -0.86 11.11
N VAL A 250 -6.97 0.42 11.40
CA VAL A 250 -7.39 1.43 10.44
C VAL A 250 -6.48 1.24 9.22
N TYR A 251 -7.11 0.90 8.12
CA TYR A 251 -6.40 0.54 6.93
C TYR A 251 -5.83 1.79 6.27
N HIS A 252 -4.54 1.76 6.06
CA HIS A 252 -3.81 2.91 5.54
C HIS A 252 -3.49 2.82 4.03
N GLY A 253 -4.18 2.03 3.25
CA GLY A 253 -3.94 1.91 1.81
C GLY A 253 -4.01 3.23 1.07
N PHE A 254 -5.01 3.43 0.25
CA PHE A 254 -5.19 4.64 -0.54
C PHE A 254 -5.27 5.92 0.32
N LEU A 255 -6.06 5.93 1.41
CA LEU A 255 -6.16 7.10 2.29
C LEU A 255 -4.86 7.45 3.03
N SER A 256 -3.97 6.48 3.26
CA SER A 256 -2.67 6.73 3.89
C SER A 256 -1.60 7.24 2.92
N SER A 257 -1.60 6.72 1.70
CA SER A 257 -0.75 7.25 0.63
C SER A 257 -1.20 8.64 0.18
N HIS A 258 -2.50 8.99 0.40
CA HIS A 258 -3.15 10.24 -0.01
C HIS A 258 -3.89 10.88 1.17
N PRO A 259 -3.19 11.41 2.19
CA PRO A 259 -3.80 11.90 3.42
C PRO A 259 -4.63 13.17 3.23
N ASP A 260 -5.62 13.37 4.12
CA ASP A 260 -6.43 14.59 4.24
C ASP A 260 -7.34 14.93 3.04
N ASN A 261 -8.04 13.92 2.53
CA ASN A 261 -8.71 13.96 1.24
C ASN A 261 -10.01 14.80 1.15
N ASP A 262 -10.79 14.95 2.24
CA ASP A 262 -12.15 15.50 2.13
C ASP A 262 -12.23 16.94 1.69
N THR A 263 -11.54 17.83 2.42
CA THR A 263 -11.61 19.27 2.18
C THR A 263 -10.96 19.62 0.86
N ARG A 264 -9.79 19.04 0.62
CA ARG A 264 -9.02 19.24 -0.61
C ARG A 264 -9.81 18.85 -1.86
N TYR A 265 -10.37 17.63 -1.84
CA TYR A 265 -11.06 17.12 -3.00
C TYR A 265 -12.37 17.86 -3.27
N ARG A 266 -13.08 18.29 -2.23
CA ARG A 266 -14.27 19.14 -2.40
C ARG A 266 -13.95 20.46 -3.11
N GLU A 267 -12.84 21.09 -2.77
CA GLU A 267 -12.38 22.33 -3.41
C GLU A 267 -12.04 22.09 -4.89
N ALA A 268 -11.31 21.02 -5.21
CA ALA A 268 -10.97 20.65 -6.58
C ALA A 268 -12.21 20.30 -7.43
N VAL A 269 -13.18 19.58 -6.85
CA VAL A 269 -14.44 19.25 -7.53
C VAL A 269 -15.29 20.50 -7.81
N ILE A 270 -15.38 21.43 -6.86
CA ILE A 270 -16.12 22.69 -7.09
C ILE A 270 -15.49 23.46 -8.26
N ALA A 271 -14.17 23.51 -8.33
CA ALA A 271 -13.47 24.15 -9.43
C ALA A 271 -13.72 23.43 -10.78
N SER A 272 -13.84 22.12 -10.78
CA SER A 272 -14.05 21.32 -12.00
C SER A 272 -15.51 21.23 -12.44
N ASP A 273 -16.48 21.47 -11.56
CA ASP A 273 -17.91 21.55 -11.93
C ASP A 273 -18.15 22.64 -13.01
N ALA A 274 -17.36 23.71 -12.98
CA ALA A 274 -17.42 24.75 -14.00
C ALA A 274 -16.93 24.29 -15.40
N LEU A 275 -16.24 23.16 -15.48
CA LEU A 275 -15.75 22.55 -16.73
C LEU A 275 -16.77 21.60 -17.35
N LEU A 276 -17.77 21.15 -16.59
CA LEU A 276 -18.90 20.37 -17.10
C LEU A 276 -19.87 21.33 -17.75
N ASN A 277 -19.72 21.57 -19.05
CA ASN A 277 -20.79 22.16 -19.85
C ASN A 277 -22.02 21.24 -19.71
N ASP A 278 -23.24 21.75 -19.84
CA ASP A 278 -24.57 21.13 -19.69
C ASP A 278 -24.81 19.70 -20.23
N PHE A 279 -23.77 18.87 -20.27
CA PHE A 279 -23.82 17.47 -20.70
C PHE A 279 -24.02 16.54 -19.51
N ASP A 280 -24.84 15.51 -19.68
CA ASP A 280 -24.96 14.38 -18.76
C ASP A 280 -23.61 13.70 -18.59
N ALA A 281 -22.94 13.97 -17.46
CA ALA A 281 -21.66 13.35 -17.14
C ALA A 281 -21.83 11.84 -16.93
N PHE A 282 -20.88 11.03 -17.42
CA PHE A 282 -20.93 9.58 -17.32
C PHE A 282 -20.75 9.12 -15.88
N ILE A 283 -21.66 8.31 -15.38
CA ILE A 283 -21.53 7.59 -14.10
C ILE A 283 -21.30 6.10 -14.38
N ARG A 284 -22.12 5.47 -15.24
CA ARG A 284 -22.04 4.09 -15.72
C ARG A 284 -21.91 3.06 -14.59
N THR A 285 -22.88 3.11 -13.67
CA THR A 285 -22.93 2.21 -12.51
C THR A 285 -23.14 0.75 -12.93
N ASP A 286 -24.19 0.47 -13.70
CA ASP A 286 -24.57 -0.90 -14.05
C ASP A 286 -23.51 -1.59 -14.92
N GLU A 287 -22.95 -0.89 -15.90
CA GLU A 287 -21.88 -1.38 -16.76
C GLU A 287 -20.65 -1.74 -15.95
N PHE A 288 -20.25 -0.89 -15.01
CA PHE A 288 -19.10 -1.14 -14.14
C PHE A 288 -19.35 -2.33 -13.22
N LEU A 289 -20.48 -2.37 -12.52
CA LEU A 289 -20.79 -3.45 -11.59
C LEU A 289 -20.79 -4.80 -12.29
N GLN A 290 -21.32 -4.89 -13.52
CA GLN A 290 -21.30 -6.13 -14.32
C GLN A 290 -19.86 -6.60 -14.61
N GLN A 291 -18.88 -5.68 -14.74
CA GLN A 291 -17.47 -6.06 -14.89
C GLN A 291 -16.91 -6.73 -13.64
N LEU A 292 -17.43 -6.42 -12.46
CA LEU A 292 -16.96 -6.99 -11.19
C LEU A 292 -17.49 -8.41 -10.92
N ASN A 293 -18.44 -8.90 -11.72
CA ASN A 293 -18.98 -10.25 -11.51
C ASN A 293 -17.90 -11.32 -11.66
N GLY A 294 -17.71 -12.14 -10.63
CA GLY A 294 -16.64 -13.13 -10.54
C GLY A 294 -15.31 -12.62 -9.97
N LEU A 295 -15.20 -11.32 -9.64
CA LEU A 295 -14.01 -10.77 -8.96
C LEU A 295 -13.73 -11.53 -7.66
N SER A 296 -12.47 -11.88 -7.41
CA SER A 296 -12.09 -12.57 -6.16
C SER A 296 -12.18 -11.61 -4.96
N PHE A 297 -12.86 -12.06 -3.91
CA PHE A 297 -12.98 -11.35 -2.63
C PHE A 297 -11.94 -11.86 -1.62
N GLY A 298 -11.34 -10.96 -0.83
CA GLY A 298 -10.38 -11.30 0.22
C GLY A 298 -9.07 -11.93 -0.30
N PRO A 299 -8.35 -12.70 0.52
CA PRO A 299 -7.07 -13.31 0.16
C PRO A 299 -7.15 -14.22 -1.06
N SER A 300 -6.06 -14.32 -1.80
CA SER A 300 -5.99 -15.10 -3.04
C SER A 300 -5.38 -16.49 -2.80
N ARG A 301 -5.51 -17.36 -3.82
CA ARG A 301 -4.77 -18.64 -3.84
C ARG A 301 -3.24 -18.49 -3.74
N GLN A 302 -2.71 -17.31 -4.06
CA GLN A 302 -1.27 -17.03 -4.03
C GLN A 302 -0.81 -16.63 -2.62
N THR A 303 -1.66 -15.94 -1.86
CA THR A 303 -1.37 -15.50 -0.48
C THR A 303 -1.87 -16.50 0.56
N GLY A 304 -2.74 -17.44 0.17
CA GLY A 304 -3.41 -18.39 1.05
C GLY A 304 -4.65 -17.80 1.72
N ILE A 305 -5.51 -18.64 2.27
CA ILE A 305 -6.83 -18.29 2.77
C ILE A 305 -7.03 -18.90 4.16
N VAL A 306 -7.51 -18.12 5.11
CA VAL A 306 -7.96 -18.60 6.42
C VAL A 306 -9.46 -18.92 6.38
N ARG A 307 -9.82 -20.12 6.82
CA ARG A 307 -11.21 -20.55 7.06
C ARG A 307 -11.34 -21.07 8.49
N GLY A 308 -12.12 -20.41 9.30
CA GLY A 308 -12.17 -20.70 10.72
C GLY A 308 -10.79 -20.58 11.36
N LYS A 309 -10.28 -21.69 11.93
CA LYS A 309 -8.96 -21.75 12.59
C LYS A 309 -7.87 -22.38 11.72
N ARG A 310 -8.09 -22.55 10.43
CA ARG A 310 -7.10 -23.15 9.52
C ARG A 310 -6.76 -22.23 8.36
N PHE A 311 -5.49 -22.26 8.01
CA PHE A 311 -4.95 -21.61 6.85
C PHE A 311 -4.70 -22.65 5.75
N TYR A 312 -5.03 -22.29 4.51
CA TYR A 312 -4.91 -23.11 3.31
C TYR A 312 -4.15 -22.34 2.23
N HIS A 313 -3.07 -22.90 1.72
CA HIS A 313 -2.28 -22.26 0.65
C HIS A 313 -2.20 -23.17 -0.57
N ALA A 314 -3.12 -23.01 -1.52
CA ALA A 314 -3.27 -23.90 -2.66
C ALA A 314 -1.99 -24.02 -3.52
N LYS A 315 -1.27 -22.92 -3.78
CA LYS A 315 -0.02 -22.93 -4.56
C LYS A 315 1.09 -23.72 -3.86
N LEU A 316 1.18 -23.66 -2.54
CA LEU A 316 2.15 -24.42 -1.75
C LEU A 316 1.65 -25.83 -1.42
N GLY A 317 0.36 -26.11 -1.60
CA GLY A 317 -0.26 -27.39 -1.22
C GLY A 317 -0.14 -27.65 0.27
N LEU A 318 -0.25 -26.62 1.09
CA LEU A 318 0.02 -26.63 2.52
C LEU A 318 -1.16 -26.08 3.31
N THR A 319 -1.46 -26.69 4.44
CA THR A 319 -2.40 -26.19 5.46
C THR A 319 -1.72 -26.17 6.82
N LEU A 320 -2.20 -25.29 7.72
CA LEU A 320 -1.82 -25.26 9.12
C LEU A 320 -2.96 -24.74 10.00
N ALA A 321 -2.93 -25.03 11.29
CA ALA A 321 -3.90 -24.54 12.25
C ALA A 321 -3.38 -23.28 12.95
N LEU A 322 -4.25 -22.32 13.17
CA LEU A 322 -3.97 -21.10 13.91
C LEU A 322 -4.56 -21.19 15.33
N PRO A 323 -3.85 -20.73 16.36
CA PRO A 323 -4.43 -20.58 17.69
C PRO A 323 -5.59 -19.60 17.69
N PRO A 324 -6.46 -19.63 18.71
CA PRO A 324 -7.54 -18.65 18.83
C PRO A 324 -7.04 -17.20 18.81
N GLY A 325 -7.73 -16.33 18.09
CA GLY A 325 -7.37 -14.92 17.95
C GLY A 325 -6.22 -14.62 16.96
N TRP A 326 -5.51 -15.64 16.48
CA TRP A 326 -4.49 -15.45 15.46
C TRP A 326 -5.13 -15.22 14.10
N ARG A 327 -4.54 -14.34 13.30
CA ARG A 327 -5.01 -13.99 11.96
C ARG A 327 -3.86 -13.82 10.98
N GLN A 328 -4.16 -13.99 9.71
CA GLN A 328 -3.22 -13.67 8.63
C GLN A 328 -2.98 -12.17 8.54
N ASN A 329 -1.72 -11.79 8.38
CA ASN A 329 -1.30 -10.43 8.08
C ASN A 329 -0.79 -10.37 6.64
N GLN A 330 -1.17 -9.31 5.90
CA GLN A 330 -0.69 -9.10 4.54
C GLN A 330 0.77 -8.65 4.58
N VAL A 331 1.62 -9.36 3.85
CA VAL A 331 3.04 -9.04 3.71
C VAL A 331 3.50 -9.22 2.28
N PRO A 332 4.45 -8.43 1.79
CA PRO A 332 4.91 -8.48 0.40
C PRO A 332 5.49 -9.83 -0.02
N ARG A 333 6.05 -10.58 0.89
CA ARG A 333 6.64 -11.90 0.61
C ARG A 333 6.38 -12.88 1.74
N GLY A 334 6.00 -14.10 1.37
CA GLY A 334 5.70 -15.16 2.33
C GLY A 334 4.28 -15.05 2.90
N VAL A 335 4.09 -15.65 4.06
CA VAL A 335 2.83 -15.63 4.81
C VAL A 335 3.17 -15.28 6.25
N GLN A 336 2.44 -14.34 6.82
CA GLN A 336 2.62 -13.92 8.20
C GLN A 336 1.30 -14.07 8.96
N PHE A 337 1.39 -14.57 10.18
CA PHE A 337 0.28 -14.61 11.12
C PHE A 337 0.66 -13.82 12.35
N VAL A 338 -0.30 -13.12 12.94
CA VAL A 338 -0.09 -12.33 14.16
C VAL A 338 -1.13 -12.69 15.20
N SER A 339 -0.73 -12.63 16.46
CA SER A 339 -1.60 -12.82 17.60
C SER A 339 -2.71 -11.76 17.66
N GLN A 340 -3.71 -11.95 18.51
CA GLN A 340 -4.82 -11.01 18.70
C GLN A 340 -4.31 -9.61 19.06
N THR A 341 -3.33 -9.51 19.96
CA THR A 341 -2.72 -8.23 20.37
C THR A 341 -1.78 -7.65 19.32
N GLY A 342 -1.27 -8.47 18.40
CA GLY A 342 -0.23 -8.09 17.43
C GLY A 342 1.20 -8.14 17.99
N GLU A 343 1.38 -8.56 19.24
CA GLU A 343 2.68 -8.61 19.92
C GLU A 343 3.49 -9.87 19.61
N ALA A 344 2.86 -10.88 19.01
CA ALA A 344 3.52 -12.10 18.53
C ALA A 344 3.21 -12.33 17.05
N ALA A 345 4.21 -12.86 16.32
CA ALA A 345 4.09 -13.17 14.91
C ALA A 345 4.73 -14.51 14.56
N PHE A 346 4.12 -15.21 13.61
CA PHE A 346 4.67 -16.40 12.98
C PHE A 346 4.77 -16.18 11.48
N GLU A 347 5.97 -16.22 10.94
CA GLU A 347 6.28 -16.03 9.52
C GLU A 347 6.54 -17.38 8.87
N LEU A 348 5.87 -17.65 7.75
CA LEU A 348 6.08 -18.85 6.95
C LEU A 348 6.65 -18.46 5.59
N SER A 349 7.83 -18.95 5.30
CA SER A 349 8.50 -18.79 4.00
C SER A 349 8.87 -20.13 3.39
N THR A 350 9.26 -20.11 2.12
CA THR A 350 9.70 -21.32 1.41
C THR A 350 11.03 -21.08 0.72
N SER A 351 11.82 -22.12 0.65
CA SER A 351 13.09 -22.12 -0.07
C SER A 351 13.26 -23.42 -0.89
N ARG A 352 13.95 -23.35 -2.01
CA ARG A 352 14.38 -24.56 -2.73
C ARG A 352 15.48 -25.23 -1.95
N VAL A 353 15.44 -26.58 -1.87
CA VAL A 353 16.41 -27.38 -1.17
C VAL A 353 16.85 -28.56 -2.01
N LYS A 354 18.16 -28.88 -1.97
CA LYS A 354 18.68 -30.11 -2.59
C LYS A 354 18.19 -31.34 -1.83
N ARG A 355 18.06 -32.47 -2.52
CA ARG A 355 17.45 -33.69 -1.96
C ARG A 355 18.20 -34.30 -0.78
N ASP A 356 19.50 -34.10 -0.69
CA ASP A 356 20.42 -34.64 0.29
C ASP A 356 20.59 -33.80 1.57
N VAL A 357 20.06 -32.55 1.54
CA VAL A 357 20.17 -31.64 2.69
C VAL A 357 19.16 -32.03 3.77
N THR A 358 19.65 -32.18 5.00
CA THR A 358 18.80 -32.39 6.18
C THR A 358 18.19 -31.06 6.66
N PRO A 359 17.03 -31.08 7.35
CA PRO A 359 16.44 -29.83 7.90
C PRO A 359 17.38 -29.12 8.88
N GLU A 360 18.16 -29.87 9.65
CA GLU A 360 19.19 -29.30 10.56
C GLU A 360 20.31 -28.63 9.78
N ALA A 361 20.90 -29.31 8.78
CA ALA A 361 21.94 -28.73 7.94
C ALA A 361 21.43 -27.50 7.19
N PHE A 362 20.16 -27.51 6.74
CA PHE A 362 19.52 -26.35 6.12
C PHE A 362 19.45 -25.18 7.09
N ALA A 363 19.01 -25.38 8.33
CA ALA A 363 18.90 -24.32 9.34
C ALA A 363 20.29 -23.72 9.68
N LYS A 364 21.30 -24.53 9.87
CA LYS A 364 22.64 -24.10 10.29
C LYS A 364 23.47 -23.53 9.14
N SER A 365 23.47 -24.18 7.97
CA SER A 365 24.42 -23.86 6.89
C SER A 365 23.78 -22.99 5.79
N VAL A 366 22.48 -23.15 5.49
CA VAL A 366 21.81 -22.40 4.42
C VAL A 366 21.20 -21.11 4.95
N LEU A 367 20.52 -21.18 6.12
CA LEU A 367 19.95 -19.98 6.76
C LEU A 367 21.00 -19.22 7.60
N GLY A 368 22.11 -19.88 7.96
CA GLY A 368 23.21 -19.25 8.71
C GLY A 368 22.88 -18.94 10.18
N TYR A 369 21.85 -19.59 10.76
CA TYR A 369 21.42 -19.30 12.12
C TYR A 369 22.30 -19.94 13.20
N GLN A 370 22.55 -19.16 14.26
CA GLN A 370 23.10 -19.70 15.52
C GLN A 370 21.96 -20.39 16.26
N ILE A 371 22.07 -21.71 16.36
CA ILE A 371 21.03 -22.60 16.87
C ILE A 371 21.31 -23.03 18.29
N ARG A 372 20.31 -22.96 19.17
CA ARG A 372 20.26 -23.66 20.47
C ARG A 372 19.01 -24.51 20.56
N GLU A 373 19.03 -25.52 21.44
CA GLU A 373 17.89 -26.39 21.74
C GLU A 373 17.26 -27.05 20.49
N GLY A 374 18.11 -27.41 19.51
CA GLY A 374 17.62 -27.97 18.25
C GLY A 374 17.41 -29.50 18.36
N ARG A 375 16.31 -29.99 17.75
CA ARG A 375 16.04 -31.43 17.61
C ARG A 375 15.39 -31.76 16.27
N SER A 376 15.78 -32.92 15.74
CA SER A 376 15.16 -33.45 14.52
C SER A 376 13.90 -34.26 14.88
N LEU A 377 12.88 -34.18 13.99
CA LEU A 377 11.58 -34.80 14.14
C LEU A 377 10.93 -35.01 12.76
N THR A 378 9.68 -35.45 12.75
CA THR A 378 8.85 -35.57 11.52
C THR A 378 7.56 -34.79 11.72
N ILE A 379 7.15 -33.98 10.71
CA ILE A 379 5.89 -33.25 10.67
C ILE A 379 5.16 -33.69 9.38
N ASP A 380 3.99 -34.28 9.51
CA ASP A 380 3.18 -34.80 8.39
C ASP A 380 4.00 -35.62 7.36
N GLY A 381 4.84 -36.54 7.86
CA GLY A 381 5.73 -37.37 7.06
C GLY A 381 6.89 -36.63 6.39
N MET A 382 7.09 -35.35 6.67
CA MET A 382 8.24 -34.57 6.22
C MET A 382 9.33 -34.57 7.28
N PRO A 383 10.59 -34.88 6.93
CA PRO A 383 11.72 -34.62 7.83
C PRO A 383 11.71 -33.15 8.28
N ALA A 384 11.87 -32.93 9.57
CA ALA A 384 11.78 -31.60 10.15
C ALA A 384 12.83 -31.37 11.24
N TYR A 385 13.07 -30.10 11.56
CA TYR A 385 13.93 -29.64 12.61
C TYR A 385 13.30 -28.49 13.34
N ILE A 386 13.23 -28.57 14.67
CA ILE A 386 12.75 -27.49 15.51
C ILE A 386 13.88 -27.01 16.42
N ALA A 387 14.00 -25.69 16.55
CA ALA A 387 15.11 -25.12 17.31
C ALA A 387 14.76 -23.69 17.78
N ILE A 388 15.66 -23.09 18.55
CA ILE A 388 15.68 -21.63 18.77
C ILE A 388 16.90 -21.09 18.03
N ALA A 389 16.68 -20.09 17.18
CA ALA A 389 17.72 -19.28 16.56
C ALA A 389 17.90 -18.00 17.39
N ASP A 390 19.07 -17.80 17.98
CA ASP A 390 19.28 -16.71 18.96
C ASP A 390 19.25 -15.31 18.36
N ARG A 391 19.67 -15.17 17.11
CA ARG A 391 19.70 -13.90 16.39
C ARG A 391 19.17 -14.10 14.97
N ALA A 392 17.87 -13.93 14.81
CA ALA A 392 17.25 -13.97 13.50
C ALA A 392 16.48 -12.66 13.23
N GLN A 393 16.42 -12.26 11.99
CA GLN A 393 15.59 -11.14 11.57
C GLN A 393 14.12 -11.55 11.65
N SER A 394 13.31 -10.76 12.33
CA SER A 394 11.85 -10.91 12.43
C SER A 394 11.16 -9.58 12.15
N MET A 395 9.82 -9.56 12.09
CA MET A 395 9.07 -8.31 11.97
C MET A 395 9.32 -7.32 13.12
N PHE A 396 9.77 -7.81 14.26
CA PHE A 396 10.10 -6.99 15.43
C PHE A 396 11.59 -6.67 15.55
N GLY A 397 12.39 -6.90 14.51
CA GLY A 397 13.86 -6.73 14.49
C GLY A 397 14.63 -8.01 14.84
N VAL A 398 15.93 -7.88 15.08
CA VAL A 398 16.82 -9.01 15.41
C VAL A 398 16.58 -9.50 16.83
N ARG A 399 16.14 -10.76 16.98
CA ARG A 399 15.83 -11.37 18.27
C ARG A 399 15.83 -12.91 18.22
N PRO A 400 15.69 -13.61 19.37
CA PRO A 400 15.47 -15.05 19.37
C PRO A 400 14.15 -15.38 18.64
N VAL A 401 14.17 -16.41 17.81
CA VAL A 401 12.98 -16.92 17.15
C VAL A 401 12.84 -18.42 17.36
N ARG A 402 11.61 -18.90 17.49
CA ARG A 402 11.29 -20.31 17.34
C ARG A 402 11.39 -20.66 15.85
N LEU A 403 12.37 -21.45 15.47
CA LEU A 403 12.60 -21.89 14.10
C LEU A 403 12.02 -23.31 13.91
N ILE A 404 11.28 -23.50 12.83
CA ILE A 404 10.75 -24.78 12.41
C ILE A 404 11.04 -24.93 10.91
N VAL A 405 11.80 -25.97 10.55
CA VAL A 405 12.11 -26.31 9.16
C VAL A 405 11.52 -27.67 8.84
N ALA A 406 10.63 -27.75 7.84
CA ALA A 406 10.10 -29.02 7.33
C ALA A 406 10.40 -29.13 5.84
N ILE A 407 10.93 -30.29 5.39
CA ILE A 407 11.35 -30.48 4.00
C ILE A 407 10.45 -31.46 3.29
N ASP A 408 9.74 -30.99 2.26
CA ASP A 408 9.08 -31.84 1.28
C ASP A 408 10.12 -32.30 0.23
N ARG A 409 10.68 -33.47 0.45
CA ARG A 409 11.70 -34.03 -0.44
C ARG A 409 11.20 -34.34 -1.84
N ARG A 410 9.89 -34.64 -2.02
CA ARG A 410 9.30 -34.91 -3.33
C ARG A 410 9.30 -33.67 -4.20
N ARG A 411 9.03 -32.50 -3.58
CA ARG A 411 8.95 -31.20 -4.27
C ARG A 411 10.27 -30.42 -4.24
N GLY A 412 11.24 -30.84 -3.41
CA GLY A 412 12.48 -30.09 -3.20
C GLY A 412 12.24 -28.72 -2.55
N ILE A 413 11.29 -28.63 -1.62
CA ILE A 413 10.90 -27.41 -0.95
C ILE A 413 11.11 -27.55 0.56
N ALA A 414 11.80 -26.59 1.17
CA ALA A 414 11.83 -26.38 2.62
C ALA A 414 10.77 -25.34 3.00
N PHE A 415 9.93 -25.67 3.96
CA PHE A 415 9.03 -24.76 4.65
C PHE A 415 9.76 -24.26 5.90
N VAL A 416 9.87 -22.94 6.05
CA VAL A 416 10.60 -22.30 7.15
C VAL A 416 9.61 -21.46 7.93
N GLY A 417 9.26 -21.90 9.14
CA GLY A 417 8.45 -21.17 10.10
C GLY A 417 9.33 -20.46 11.14
N GLN A 418 9.06 -19.19 11.40
CA GLN A 418 9.74 -18.36 12.39
C GLN A 418 8.72 -17.69 13.29
N GLY A 419 8.74 -18.04 14.59
CA GLY A 419 7.89 -17.42 15.60
C GLY A 419 8.69 -16.46 16.49
N SER A 420 8.20 -15.22 16.68
CA SER A 420 8.83 -14.20 17.53
C SER A 420 7.80 -13.30 18.19
N GLY A 421 8.11 -12.82 19.39
CA GLY A 421 7.35 -11.82 20.10
C GLY A 421 8.03 -10.46 20.12
N GLN A 422 7.25 -9.39 20.24
CA GLN A 422 7.75 -8.01 20.27
C GLN A 422 8.74 -7.76 21.42
N PHE A 423 8.53 -8.42 22.53
CA PHE A 423 9.31 -8.24 23.77
C PHE A 423 10.30 -9.37 24.05
N ASP A 424 10.47 -10.32 23.12
CA ASP A 424 11.40 -11.43 23.28
C ASP A 424 12.85 -10.94 23.24
N LEU A 425 13.60 -11.18 24.33
CA LEU A 425 15.02 -10.85 24.45
C LEU A 425 15.90 -12.09 24.62
N LYS A 426 15.54 -12.97 25.57
CA LYS A 426 16.23 -14.25 25.82
C LYS A 426 15.26 -15.42 25.79
N LYS A 427 14.04 -15.22 26.32
CA LYS A 427 12.97 -16.19 26.35
C LYS A 427 11.92 -15.80 25.30
N ILE A 428 11.34 -16.78 24.66
CA ILE A 428 10.22 -16.61 23.72
C ILE A 428 8.93 -16.78 24.52
N ALA A 429 8.12 -15.71 24.61
CA ALA A 429 6.92 -15.71 25.45
C ALA A 429 5.81 -16.62 24.87
N ASP A 430 5.55 -16.53 23.57
CA ASP A 430 4.47 -17.26 22.88
C ASP A 430 4.95 -18.57 22.24
N ASP A 431 6.02 -19.17 22.78
CA ASP A 431 6.69 -20.34 22.20
C ASP A 431 5.74 -21.54 21.99
N ALA A 432 4.81 -21.76 22.92
CA ALA A 432 3.83 -22.83 22.81
C ALA A 432 2.92 -22.67 21.59
N ASP A 433 2.51 -21.46 21.26
CA ASP A 433 1.69 -21.18 20.08
C ASP A 433 2.50 -21.35 18.80
N PHE A 434 3.75 -20.90 18.77
CA PHE A 434 4.63 -21.12 17.61
C PHE A 434 4.87 -22.60 17.33
N ILE A 435 5.10 -23.39 18.39
CA ILE A 435 5.25 -24.85 18.28
C ILE A 435 3.94 -25.48 17.76
N ARG A 436 2.78 -25.06 18.28
CA ARG A 436 1.46 -25.53 17.83
C ARG A 436 1.22 -25.25 16.35
N ILE A 437 1.51 -24.03 15.89
CA ILE A 437 1.37 -23.66 14.49
C ILE A 437 2.29 -24.54 13.63
N GLY A 438 3.58 -24.64 13.99
CA GLY A 438 4.55 -25.38 13.23
C GLY A 438 4.26 -26.89 13.13
N PHE A 439 3.81 -27.52 14.22
CA PHE A 439 3.47 -28.95 14.23
C PHE A 439 2.16 -29.24 13.48
N SER A 440 1.32 -28.24 13.26
CA SER A 440 0.09 -28.37 12.49
C SER A 440 0.29 -28.25 10.97
N ILE A 441 1.52 -27.97 10.52
CA ILE A 441 1.86 -27.92 9.09
C ILE A 441 1.60 -29.29 8.46
N ALA A 442 0.75 -29.32 7.46
CA ALA A 442 0.39 -30.55 6.75
C ALA A 442 0.18 -30.30 5.25
N LYS A 443 0.29 -31.36 4.45
CA LYS A 443 -0.07 -31.33 3.04
C LYS A 443 -1.59 -31.25 2.88
N MET A 444 -2.05 -30.48 1.91
CA MET A 444 -3.47 -30.35 1.62
C MET A 444 -4.07 -31.61 1.02
N SER A 445 -5.22 -32.04 1.53
CA SER A 445 -6.09 -33.04 0.93
C SER A 445 -6.88 -32.45 -0.26
N LYS A 446 -7.63 -33.29 -0.99
CA LYS A 446 -8.54 -32.80 -2.06
C LYS A 446 -9.60 -31.84 -1.51
N GLU A 447 -10.13 -32.12 -0.32
CA GLU A 447 -11.12 -31.28 0.36
C GLU A 447 -10.51 -29.93 0.81
N ASP A 448 -9.25 -29.94 1.25
CA ASP A 448 -8.55 -28.70 1.59
C ASP A 448 -8.38 -27.77 0.38
N PHE A 449 -8.16 -28.32 -0.81
CA PHE A 449 -8.12 -27.52 -2.04
C PHE A 449 -9.47 -26.85 -2.38
N ALA A 450 -10.58 -27.45 -2.02
CA ALA A 450 -11.90 -26.81 -2.15
C ALA A 450 -12.01 -25.61 -1.18
N LYS A 451 -11.59 -25.77 0.07
CA LYS A 451 -11.57 -24.72 1.09
C LYS A 451 -10.58 -23.58 0.79
N ALA A 452 -9.60 -23.84 -0.06
CA ALA A 452 -8.62 -22.84 -0.52
C ALA A 452 -9.10 -22.02 -1.72
N ARG A 453 -10.37 -22.08 -2.11
CA ARG A 453 -10.94 -21.22 -3.16
C ARG A 453 -11.27 -19.85 -2.56
N PRO A 454 -10.88 -18.74 -3.22
CA PRO A 454 -11.32 -17.42 -2.79
C PRO A 454 -12.83 -17.28 -2.98
N LEU A 455 -13.47 -16.51 -2.13
CA LEU A 455 -14.84 -16.07 -2.34
C LEU A 455 -14.91 -15.18 -3.59
N LYS A 456 -16.11 -15.05 -4.14
CA LYS A 456 -16.36 -14.31 -5.38
C LYS A 456 -17.41 -13.23 -5.17
N VAL A 457 -17.26 -12.16 -5.92
CA VAL A 457 -18.31 -11.16 -6.07
C VAL A 457 -19.33 -11.70 -7.06
N GLN A 458 -20.59 -11.71 -6.66
CA GLN A 458 -21.72 -11.87 -7.57
C GLN A 458 -22.48 -10.54 -7.65
N ILE A 459 -22.96 -10.22 -8.83
CA ILE A 459 -23.79 -9.05 -9.05
C ILE A 459 -25.23 -9.53 -9.20
N VAL A 460 -26.07 -9.11 -8.28
CA VAL A 460 -27.50 -9.47 -8.26
C VAL A 460 -28.35 -8.22 -8.38
N ARG A 461 -29.57 -8.36 -8.85
CA ARG A 461 -30.55 -7.27 -8.92
C ARG A 461 -31.45 -7.34 -7.71
N ALA A 462 -31.58 -6.25 -6.97
CA ALA A 462 -32.43 -6.16 -5.80
C ALA A 462 -33.92 -6.19 -6.21
N GLU A 463 -34.71 -6.97 -5.49
CA GLU A 463 -36.18 -7.01 -5.56
C GLU A 463 -36.79 -6.08 -4.52
N ARG A 464 -38.12 -5.98 -4.48
CA ARG A 464 -38.81 -5.05 -3.55
C ARG A 464 -38.61 -5.36 -2.06
N ASP A 465 -38.39 -6.64 -1.74
CA ASP A 465 -38.19 -7.18 -0.40
C ASP A 465 -36.73 -7.48 -0.08
N THR A 466 -35.82 -7.15 -0.98
CA THR A 466 -34.38 -7.36 -0.78
C THR A 466 -33.88 -6.43 0.33
N THR A 467 -33.26 -7.01 1.37
CA THR A 467 -32.62 -6.26 2.45
C THR A 467 -31.15 -6.68 2.59
N MET A 468 -30.30 -5.77 3.08
CA MET A 468 -28.89 -6.09 3.32
C MET A 468 -28.72 -7.18 4.37
N ALA A 469 -29.59 -7.24 5.38
CA ALA A 469 -29.61 -8.34 6.36
C ALA A 469 -29.91 -9.68 5.69
N GLY A 470 -30.92 -9.76 4.83
CA GLY A 470 -31.26 -11.00 4.10
C GLY A 470 -30.13 -11.43 3.14
N LEU A 471 -29.49 -10.49 2.46
CA LEU A 471 -28.31 -10.77 1.62
C LEU A 471 -27.12 -11.27 2.45
N ALA A 472 -26.94 -10.77 3.66
CA ALA A 472 -25.90 -11.21 4.59
C ALA A 472 -26.08 -12.66 5.05
N GLU A 473 -27.33 -13.11 5.26
CA GLU A 473 -27.65 -14.50 5.60
C GLU A 473 -27.35 -15.48 4.46
N LEU A 474 -27.44 -15.02 3.20
CA LEU A 474 -27.13 -15.80 2.01
C LEU A 474 -25.65 -15.77 1.64
N SER A 475 -24.86 -14.90 2.24
CA SER A 475 -23.45 -14.70 1.90
C SER A 475 -22.54 -15.70 2.62
N ASP A 476 -21.47 -16.12 1.96
CA ASP A 476 -20.38 -16.91 2.56
C ASP A 476 -19.47 -16.11 3.52
N LEU A 477 -19.79 -14.86 3.81
CA LEU A 477 -19.10 -14.06 4.80
C LEU A 477 -19.42 -14.55 6.22
N THR A 478 -18.40 -14.87 7.00
CA THR A 478 -18.57 -15.50 8.32
C THR A 478 -18.78 -14.51 9.47
N ASN A 479 -18.26 -13.28 9.36
CA ASN A 479 -18.30 -12.30 10.42
C ASN A 479 -18.72 -10.94 9.87
N TYR A 480 -19.64 -10.25 10.55
CA TYR A 480 -20.07 -8.89 10.18
C TYR A 480 -20.46 -8.78 8.69
N ALA A 481 -21.15 -9.81 8.17
CA ALA A 481 -21.48 -9.91 6.75
C ALA A 481 -22.29 -8.70 6.27
N GLU A 482 -23.29 -8.29 7.02
CA GLU A 482 -24.14 -7.14 6.71
C GLU A 482 -23.35 -5.84 6.64
N ASP A 483 -22.52 -5.53 7.65
CA ASP A 483 -21.67 -4.34 7.64
C ASP A 483 -20.71 -4.33 6.42
N GLN A 484 -20.13 -5.49 6.10
CA GLN A 484 -19.21 -5.61 4.95
C GLN A 484 -19.95 -5.40 3.62
N LEU A 485 -21.12 -6.03 3.46
CA LEU A 485 -21.94 -5.84 2.25
C LEU A 485 -22.42 -4.40 2.10
N ARG A 486 -22.85 -3.74 3.19
CA ARG A 486 -23.21 -2.32 3.17
C ARG A 486 -22.03 -1.45 2.72
N VAL A 487 -20.83 -1.69 3.23
CA VAL A 487 -19.64 -0.91 2.86
C VAL A 487 -19.32 -1.05 1.37
N ILE A 488 -19.21 -2.27 0.84
CA ILE A 488 -18.83 -2.46 -0.57
C ILE A 488 -19.89 -1.96 -1.55
N ASN A 489 -21.14 -1.80 -1.11
CA ASN A 489 -22.24 -1.24 -1.89
C ASN A 489 -22.48 0.26 -1.64
N GLY A 490 -21.72 0.90 -0.74
CA GLY A 490 -21.88 2.31 -0.39
C GLY A 490 -23.17 2.61 0.38
N LEU A 491 -23.71 1.63 1.10
CA LEU A 491 -24.97 1.68 1.86
C LEU A 491 -24.77 1.74 3.40
N TYR A 492 -23.51 1.78 3.85
CA TYR A 492 -23.22 1.86 5.28
C TYR A 492 -23.57 3.26 5.84
N PRO A 493 -24.16 3.41 7.06
CA PRO A 493 -24.35 2.33 8.06
C PRO A 493 -25.67 1.53 7.95
N ASP A 494 -26.74 2.09 7.42
CA ASP A 494 -28.11 1.60 7.53
C ASP A 494 -28.92 1.67 6.23
N GLY A 495 -28.28 2.03 5.09
CA GLY A 495 -28.91 2.08 3.79
C GLY A 495 -29.37 0.70 3.29
N GLU A 496 -30.49 0.65 2.58
CA GLU A 496 -31.02 -0.55 1.93
C GLU A 496 -30.99 -0.40 0.40
N PRO A 497 -30.93 -1.51 -0.35
CA PRO A 497 -30.94 -1.45 -1.81
C PRO A 497 -32.32 -1.01 -2.34
N GLU A 498 -32.29 -0.21 -3.41
CA GLU A 498 -33.52 0.14 -4.12
C GLU A 498 -33.97 -1.00 -5.05
N PRO A 499 -35.28 -1.22 -5.24
CA PRO A 499 -35.78 -2.20 -6.21
C PRO A 499 -35.23 -1.93 -7.63
N GLY A 500 -34.61 -2.96 -8.21
CA GLY A 500 -33.95 -2.86 -9.52
C GLY A 500 -32.48 -2.48 -9.48
N GLN A 501 -31.95 -2.03 -8.35
CA GLN A 501 -30.53 -1.71 -8.17
C GLN A 501 -29.66 -2.96 -8.28
N LEU A 502 -28.49 -2.85 -8.96
CA LEU A 502 -27.48 -3.90 -8.94
C LEU A 502 -26.66 -3.81 -7.64
N ILE A 503 -26.47 -4.99 -7.00
CA ILE A 503 -25.84 -5.13 -5.70
C ILE A 503 -24.72 -6.16 -5.78
N LYS A 504 -23.59 -5.86 -5.13
CA LYS A 504 -22.49 -6.80 -4.91
C LYS A 504 -22.83 -7.69 -3.72
N ILE A 505 -22.84 -8.99 -3.91
CA ILE A 505 -22.86 -9.99 -2.83
C ILE A 505 -21.60 -10.85 -2.91
N ILE A 506 -21.29 -11.57 -1.83
CA ILE A 506 -20.07 -12.40 -1.70
C ILE A 506 -20.48 -13.85 -1.49
N ASP A 507 -19.99 -14.72 -2.38
CA ASP A 507 -20.27 -16.15 -2.43
C ASP A 507 -19.00 -17.00 -2.67
#